data_4ad2ba50c0895d8c78bc7a6c7eaaf089
#
_entry.id   4ad2ba50c0895d8c78bc7a6c7eaaf089
#
_cell.length_a   1.000
_cell.length_b   1.000
_cell.length_c   1.000
_cell.angle_alpha   90.00
_cell.angle_beta   90.00
_cell.angle_gamma   90.00
#
_symmetry.space_group_name_H-M   'P 1'
#
loop_
_entity.id
_entity.type
_entity.pdbx_description
1 polymer ?
#
loop_
_entity_poly.entity_id
_entity_poly.type
_entity_poly.pdbx_seq_one_letter_code
_entity_poly.pdbx_strand_id
1 'polypeptide(L)'
;RQALDLLHKSGELTRSEGGDRITESTVYRAKDALEQSQIEHGMRELTRHGHLSLVASLQLALEDRTPARVRDIFPLYRRIAEHSNVDPLVRRRMHDHLADLAMLGILDRYARNEGRAGGQYYEYEFSVSLELVIDVVRDFEGIALPREVARTLEEHST
;
A
#
# COMPACT_ATOMS: atom_id res chain seq x y z
N ARG A 1 2.31 13.69 -21.22
CA ARG A 1 3.28 13.35 -20.20
C ARG A 1 3.38 11.86 -19.95
N GLN A 2 2.24 11.19 -19.69
CA GLN A 2 2.22 9.73 -19.52
C GLN A 2 2.66 8.98 -20.77
N ALA A 3 2.30 9.46 -21.95
CA ALA A 3 2.69 8.83 -23.20
C ALA A 3 4.21 8.86 -23.42
N LEU A 4 4.85 9.97 -23.05
CA LEU A 4 6.31 10.09 -23.16
C LEU A 4 7.00 9.18 -22.14
N ASP A 5 6.49 9.11 -20.92
CA ASP A 5 7.05 8.25 -19.89
C ASP A 5 6.92 6.78 -20.28
N LEU A 6 5.78 6.40 -20.87
CA LEU A 6 5.55 5.04 -21.33
C LEU A 6 6.50 4.64 -22.44
N LEU A 7 6.71 5.54 -23.43
CA LEU A 7 7.65 5.28 -24.51
C LEU A 7 9.08 5.13 -23.99
N HIS A 8 9.47 5.98 -23.05
CA HIS A 8 10.80 5.92 -22.46
C HIS A 8 11.00 4.58 -21.72
N LYS A 9 10.01 4.17 -20.93
CA LYS A 9 10.05 2.91 -20.19
C LYS A 9 10.08 1.71 -21.13
N SER A 10 9.32 1.74 -22.22
CA SER A 10 9.31 0.69 -23.23
C SER A 10 10.68 0.55 -23.90
N GLY A 11 11.34 1.69 -24.20
CA GLY A 11 12.68 1.69 -24.76
C GLY A 11 13.71 1.09 -23.82
N GLU A 12 13.62 1.40 -22.53
CA GLU A 12 14.49 0.82 -21.50
C GLU A 12 14.34 -0.69 -21.40
N LEU A 13 13.09 -1.19 -21.38
CA LEU A 13 12.82 -2.61 -21.30
C LEU A 13 13.31 -3.35 -22.53
N THR A 14 13.13 -2.78 -23.73
CA THR A 14 13.59 -3.37 -24.97
C THR A 14 15.11 -3.51 -24.96
N ARG A 15 15.83 -2.50 -24.49
CA ARG A 15 17.28 -2.54 -24.39
C ARG A 15 17.76 -3.58 -23.40
N SER A 16 17.12 -3.66 -22.24
CA SER A 16 17.52 -4.63 -21.21
C SER A 16 17.25 -6.07 -21.64
N GLU A 17 16.30 -6.28 -22.52
CA GLU A 17 15.98 -7.59 -23.09
C GLU A 17 16.81 -7.92 -24.34
N GLY A 18 17.63 -6.98 -24.81
CA GLY A 18 18.43 -7.16 -26.00
C GLY A 18 17.66 -7.13 -27.31
N GLY A 19 16.44 -6.60 -27.29
CA GLY A 19 15.59 -6.48 -28.46
C GLY A 19 15.74 -5.14 -29.16
N ASP A 20 15.60 -5.14 -30.49
CA ASP A 20 15.67 -3.94 -31.30
C ASP A 20 14.31 -3.30 -31.59
N ARG A 21 13.23 -3.97 -31.21
CA ARG A 21 11.86 -3.53 -31.49
C ARG A 21 11.04 -3.43 -30.23
N ILE A 22 10.22 -2.35 -30.16
CA ILE A 22 9.20 -2.22 -29.13
C ILE A 22 8.01 -3.07 -29.57
N THR A 23 7.74 -4.15 -28.87
CA THR A 23 6.63 -5.05 -29.14
C THR A 23 5.43 -4.67 -28.29
N GLU A 24 4.24 -5.19 -28.63
CA GLU A 24 3.04 -5.03 -27.82
C GLU A 24 3.26 -5.55 -26.40
N SER A 25 3.91 -6.71 -26.27
CA SER A 25 4.25 -7.30 -24.98
C SER A 25 5.17 -6.38 -24.15
N THR A 26 6.15 -5.75 -24.80
CA THR A 26 7.06 -4.80 -24.15
C THR A 26 6.30 -3.57 -23.66
N VAL A 27 5.34 -3.08 -24.43
CA VAL A 27 4.52 -1.93 -24.05
C VAL A 27 3.66 -2.27 -22.83
N TYR A 28 3.04 -3.45 -22.77
CA TYR A 28 2.26 -3.89 -21.62
C TYR A 28 3.12 -3.98 -20.35
N ARG A 29 4.30 -4.57 -20.46
CA ARG A 29 5.22 -4.66 -19.30
C ARG A 29 5.69 -3.28 -18.84
N ALA A 30 5.93 -2.37 -19.79
CA ALA A 30 6.30 -1.00 -19.47
C ALA A 30 5.18 -0.26 -18.74
N LYS A 31 3.94 -0.48 -19.16
CA LYS A 31 2.77 0.12 -18.51
C LYS A 31 2.62 -0.38 -17.09
N ASP A 32 2.73 -1.70 -16.88
CA ASP A 32 2.65 -2.28 -15.54
C ASP A 32 3.77 -1.76 -14.63
N ALA A 33 4.99 -1.69 -15.15
CA ALA A 33 6.13 -1.18 -14.39
C ALA A 33 5.93 0.29 -14.02
N LEU A 34 5.37 1.09 -14.92
CA LEU A 34 5.09 2.50 -14.66
C LEU A 34 4.01 2.66 -13.59
N GLU A 35 2.93 1.88 -13.67
CA GLU A 35 1.86 1.89 -12.67
C GLU A 35 2.39 1.51 -11.28
N GLN A 36 3.20 0.45 -11.19
CA GLN A 36 3.80 0.04 -9.93
C GLN A 36 4.74 1.10 -9.38
N SER A 37 5.52 1.74 -10.25
CA SER A 37 6.42 2.81 -9.85
C SER A 37 5.64 4.00 -9.27
N GLN A 38 4.50 4.34 -9.88
CA GLN A 38 3.64 5.42 -9.40
C GLN A 38 3.03 5.09 -8.05
N ILE A 39 2.58 3.85 -7.85
CA ILE A 39 2.01 3.40 -6.59
C ILE A 39 3.08 3.41 -5.49
N GLU A 40 4.27 2.91 -5.78
CA GLU A 40 5.39 2.92 -4.85
C GLU A 40 5.72 4.35 -4.42
N HIS A 41 5.82 5.25 -5.38
CA HIS A 41 6.06 6.67 -5.10
C HIS A 41 4.94 7.24 -4.22
N GLY A 42 3.70 6.92 -4.53
CA GLY A 42 2.54 7.34 -3.75
C GLY A 42 2.61 6.87 -2.30
N MET A 43 3.04 5.62 -2.08
CA MET A 43 3.22 5.10 -0.72
C MET A 43 4.30 5.85 0.05
N ARG A 44 5.42 6.16 -0.61
CA ARG A 44 6.53 6.88 0.03
C ARG A 44 6.17 8.31 0.38
N GLU A 45 5.33 8.94 -0.42
CA GLU A 45 4.96 10.36 -0.27
C GLU A 45 3.76 10.58 0.67
N LEU A 46 3.22 9.55 1.28
CA LEU A 46 2.11 9.68 2.22
C LEU A 46 2.51 10.52 3.44
N THR A 47 1.50 11.11 4.08
CA THR A 47 1.71 11.76 5.37
C THR A 47 2.07 10.72 6.42
N ARG A 48 2.51 11.19 7.60
CA ARG A 48 2.83 10.29 8.72
C ARG A 48 1.64 9.40 9.09
N HIS A 49 0.44 9.98 9.16
CA HIS A 49 -0.76 9.20 9.49
C HIS A 49 -1.13 8.23 8.38
N GLY A 50 -0.84 8.58 7.13
CA GLY A 50 -0.97 7.65 6.02
C GLY A 50 -0.03 6.46 6.16
N HIS A 51 1.22 6.72 6.53
CA HIS A 51 2.22 5.67 6.80
C HIS A 51 1.80 4.77 7.97
N LEU A 52 1.30 5.38 9.04
CA LEU A 52 0.81 4.62 10.20
C LEU A 52 -0.35 3.70 9.83
N SER A 53 -1.27 4.21 9.00
CA SER A 53 -2.42 3.43 8.50
C SER A 53 -1.95 2.30 7.59
N LEU A 54 -0.94 2.56 6.77
CA LEU A 54 -0.35 1.55 5.88
C LEU A 54 0.28 0.41 6.69
N VAL A 55 1.04 0.73 7.72
CA VAL A 55 1.69 -0.26 8.58
C VAL A 55 0.65 -1.10 9.33
N ALA A 56 -0.42 -0.47 9.82
CA ALA A 56 -1.51 -1.19 10.48
C ALA A 56 -2.18 -2.18 9.53
N SER A 57 -2.42 -1.75 8.30
CA SER A 57 -3.00 -2.62 7.26
C SER A 57 -2.06 -3.77 6.90
N LEU A 58 -0.76 -3.48 6.83
CA LEU A 58 0.26 -4.50 6.55
C LEU A 58 0.28 -5.57 7.66
N GLN A 59 0.20 -5.16 8.91
CA GLN A 59 0.16 -6.12 10.03
C GLN A 59 -1.00 -7.10 9.86
N LEU A 60 -2.19 -6.59 9.56
CA LEU A 60 -3.36 -7.46 9.36
C LEU A 60 -3.19 -8.38 8.17
N ALA A 61 -2.61 -7.88 7.09
CA ALA A 61 -2.34 -8.71 5.90
C ALA A 61 -1.36 -9.84 6.23
N LEU A 62 -0.32 -9.57 7.02
CA LEU A 62 0.65 -10.58 7.43
C LEU A 62 0.04 -11.62 8.36
N GLU A 63 -1.02 -11.27 9.07
CA GLU A 63 -1.74 -12.18 9.97
C GLU A 63 -2.91 -12.89 9.26
N ASP A 64 -3.04 -12.74 7.94
CA ASP A 64 -4.15 -13.29 7.14
C ASP A 64 -5.51 -12.82 7.64
N ARG A 65 -5.61 -11.57 8.08
CA ARG A 65 -6.82 -10.97 8.60
C ARG A 65 -7.38 -9.89 7.68
N THR A 66 -7.16 -10.03 6.38
CA THR A 66 -7.71 -9.13 5.37
C THR A 66 -8.65 -9.91 4.45
N PRO A 67 -9.63 -9.25 3.83
CA PRO A 67 -9.93 -7.82 3.95
C PRO A 67 -10.38 -7.44 5.36
N ALA A 68 -10.02 -6.24 5.79
CA ALA A 68 -10.24 -5.78 7.16
C ALA A 68 -11.12 -4.53 7.21
N ARG A 69 -11.92 -4.43 8.25
CA ARG A 69 -12.78 -3.27 8.49
C ARG A 69 -12.00 -2.19 9.24
N VAL A 70 -12.50 -0.96 9.16
CA VAL A 70 -11.92 0.16 9.90
C VAL A 70 -11.82 -0.17 11.39
N ARG A 71 -12.85 -0.81 11.96
CA ARG A 71 -12.87 -1.17 13.38
C ARG A 71 -11.74 -2.14 13.78
N ASP A 72 -11.20 -2.89 12.82
CA ASP A 72 -10.08 -3.80 13.06
C ASP A 72 -8.73 -3.12 12.82
N ILE A 73 -8.69 -2.20 11.87
CA ILE A 73 -7.46 -1.47 11.52
C ILE A 73 -7.17 -0.36 12.54
N PHE A 74 -8.21 0.34 12.98
CA PHE A 74 -8.06 1.51 13.84
C PHE A 74 -7.32 1.22 15.16
N PRO A 75 -7.63 0.16 15.90
CA PRO A 75 -6.92 -0.13 17.15
C PRO A 75 -5.41 -0.36 16.93
N LEU A 76 -5.04 -1.01 15.84
CA LEU A 76 -3.64 -1.23 15.49
C LEU A 76 -2.96 0.09 15.10
N TYR A 77 -3.60 0.88 14.25
CA TYR A 77 -3.12 2.21 13.90
C TYR A 77 -2.84 3.04 15.15
N ARG A 78 -3.80 3.07 16.05
CA ARG A 78 -3.70 3.85 17.28
C ARG A 78 -2.53 3.42 18.13
N ARG A 79 -2.33 2.10 18.28
CA ARG A 79 -1.21 1.55 19.05
C ARG A 79 0.12 1.92 18.41
N ILE A 80 0.23 1.79 17.09
CA ILE A 80 1.45 2.14 16.38
C ILE A 80 1.75 3.62 16.52
N ALA A 81 0.73 4.47 16.41
CA ALA A 81 0.88 5.92 16.60
C ALA A 81 1.39 6.25 17.99
N GLU A 82 0.78 5.67 19.02
CA GLU A 82 1.18 5.90 20.41
C GLU A 82 2.63 5.45 20.65
N HIS A 83 3.01 4.28 20.16
CA HIS A 83 4.39 3.78 20.29
C HIS A 83 5.38 4.62 19.47
N SER A 84 4.92 5.35 18.49
CA SER A 84 5.74 6.23 17.66
C SER A 84 5.76 7.67 18.18
N ASN A 85 5.18 7.94 19.32
CA ASN A 85 5.03 9.26 19.94
C ASN A 85 4.29 10.23 19.01
N VAL A 86 3.28 9.72 18.33
CA VAL A 86 2.39 10.50 17.47
C VAL A 86 0.98 10.45 18.05
N ASP A 87 0.34 11.61 18.18
CA ASP A 87 -1.03 11.66 18.62
C ASP A 87 -1.94 11.03 17.59
N PRO A 88 -2.67 9.95 17.93
CA PRO A 88 -3.53 9.31 16.94
C PRO A 88 -4.71 10.20 16.57
N LEU A 89 -5.08 10.13 15.32
CA LEU A 89 -6.29 10.78 14.83
C LEU A 89 -7.52 10.00 15.34
N VAL A 90 -8.66 10.68 15.37
CA VAL A 90 -9.92 10.00 15.65
C VAL A 90 -10.25 9.05 14.48
N ARG A 91 -11.09 8.06 14.76
CA ARG A 91 -11.42 6.99 13.82
C ARG A 91 -11.85 7.50 12.44
N ARG A 92 -12.70 8.53 12.40
CA ARG A 92 -13.19 9.10 11.15
C ARG A 92 -12.06 9.65 10.30
N ARG A 93 -11.11 10.33 10.92
CA ARG A 93 -9.95 10.90 10.22
C ARG A 93 -9.01 9.82 9.71
N MET A 94 -8.79 8.80 10.50
CA MET A 94 -7.97 7.66 10.06
C MET A 94 -8.63 6.98 8.87
N HIS A 95 -9.96 6.87 8.88
CA HIS A 95 -10.70 6.29 7.75
C HIS A 95 -10.49 7.09 6.46
N ASP A 96 -10.38 8.41 6.57
CA ASP A 96 -10.08 9.25 5.40
C ASP A 96 -8.72 8.85 4.77
N HIS A 97 -7.74 8.51 5.59
CA HIS A 97 -6.45 8.04 5.09
C HIS A 97 -6.58 6.68 4.38
N LEU A 98 -7.40 5.77 4.89
CA LEU A 98 -7.65 4.50 4.21
C LEU A 98 -8.33 4.72 2.86
N ALA A 99 -9.28 5.65 2.80
CA ALA A 99 -9.94 6.00 1.54
C ALA A 99 -8.95 6.58 0.53
N ASP A 100 -8.01 7.40 1.00
CA ASP A 100 -6.94 7.94 0.15
C ASP A 100 -6.04 6.82 -0.38
N LEU A 101 -5.70 5.84 0.46
CA LEU A 101 -4.91 4.69 0.03
C LEU A 101 -5.63 3.90 -1.07
N ALA A 102 -6.96 3.77 -0.95
CA ALA A 102 -7.75 3.11 -1.98
C ALA A 102 -7.78 3.93 -3.27
N MET A 103 -7.89 5.25 -3.16
CA MET A 103 -7.87 6.13 -4.32
C MET A 103 -6.54 6.07 -5.06
N LEU A 104 -5.44 5.93 -4.34
CA LEU A 104 -4.10 5.84 -4.91
C LEU A 104 -3.78 4.45 -5.51
N GLY A 105 -4.69 3.51 -5.39
CA GLY A 105 -4.49 2.15 -5.91
C GLY A 105 -3.64 1.26 -5.00
N ILE A 106 -3.40 1.68 -3.76
CA ILE A 106 -2.63 0.89 -2.79
C ILE A 106 -3.51 -0.17 -2.14
N LEU A 107 -4.75 0.20 -1.80
CA LEU A 107 -5.74 -0.70 -1.23
C LEU A 107 -6.92 -0.85 -2.18
N ASP A 108 -7.53 -2.03 -2.14
CA ASP A 108 -8.86 -2.26 -2.70
C ASP A 108 -9.88 -2.02 -1.61
N ARG A 109 -10.97 -1.38 -1.95
CA ARG A 109 -12.05 -1.08 -1.02
C ARG A 109 -13.32 -1.79 -1.46
N TYR A 110 -13.86 -2.62 -0.59
CA TYR A 110 -15.09 -3.37 -0.85
C TYR A 110 -16.23 -2.83 0.00
N ALA A 111 -17.32 -2.46 -0.64
CA ALA A 111 -18.54 -2.07 0.06
C ALA A 111 -19.28 -3.33 0.50
N ARG A 112 -19.65 -3.41 1.76
CA ARG A 112 -20.40 -4.51 2.33
C ARG A 112 -21.68 -3.99 2.96
N ASN A 113 -22.70 -4.84 2.99
CA ASN A 113 -23.99 -4.51 3.58
C ASN A 113 -24.50 -5.72 4.34
N GLU A 114 -24.62 -5.57 5.67
CA GLU A 114 -25.16 -6.61 6.55
C GLU A 114 -26.64 -6.40 6.85
N GLY A 115 -27.32 -5.54 6.09
CA GLY A 115 -28.74 -5.27 6.26
C GLY A 115 -29.02 -4.44 7.51
N ARG A 116 -30.17 -4.69 8.15
CA ARG A 116 -30.62 -3.89 9.31
C ARG A 116 -29.73 -4.08 10.54
N ALA A 117 -29.10 -5.25 10.69
CA ALA A 117 -28.33 -5.56 11.88
C ALA A 117 -26.93 -4.94 11.88
N GLY A 118 -26.28 -4.85 10.72
CA GLY A 118 -24.90 -4.39 10.62
C GLY A 118 -24.68 -3.15 9.79
N GLY A 119 -25.67 -2.75 8.97
CA GLY A 119 -25.56 -1.59 8.11
C GLY A 119 -24.51 -1.75 7.01
N GLN A 120 -24.08 -0.62 6.47
CA GLN A 120 -23.07 -0.56 5.42
C GLN A 120 -21.70 -0.26 6.00
N TYR A 121 -20.68 -0.93 5.48
CA TYR A 121 -19.30 -0.69 5.89
C TYR A 121 -18.36 -1.04 4.74
N TYR A 122 -17.08 -0.67 4.89
CA TYR A 122 -16.04 -0.97 3.91
C TYR A 122 -15.01 -1.92 4.49
N GLU A 123 -14.53 -2.80 3.64
CA GLU A 123 -13.38 -3.66 3.94
C GLU A 123 -12.23 -3.29 3.02
N TYR A 124 -11.01 -3.41 3.50
CA TYR A 124 -9.80 -3.01 2.80
C TYR A 124 -8.79 -4.14 2.76
N GLU A 125 -8.15 -4.31 1.62
CA GLU A 125 -7.00 -5.20 1.49
C GLU A 125 -6.04 -4.63 0.47
N PHE A 126 -4.79 -5.08 0.48
CA PHE A 126 -3.81 -4.57 -0.48
C PHE A 126 -4.14 -5.01 -1.89
N SER A 127 -4.07 -4.06 -2.83
CA SER A 127 -4.19 -4.31 -4.26
C SER A 127 -2.83 -4.56 -4.90
N VAL A 128 -1.74 -4.33 -4.15
CA VAL A 128 -0.37 -4.51 -4.60
C VAL A 128 0.26 -5.67 -3.84
N SER A 129 1.40 -6.16 -4.32
CA SER A 129 2.09 -7.24 -3.63
C SER A 129 2.58 -6.79 -2.26
N LEU A 130 2.54 -7.70 -1.29
CA LEU A 130 3.06 -7.39 0.06
C LEU A 130 4.57 -7.15 0.02
N GLU A 131 5.28 -7.75 -0.92
CA GLU A 131 6.71 -7.52 -1.09
C GLU A 131 6.99 -6.04 -1.38
N LEU A 132 6.20 -5.42 -2.25
CA LEU A 132 6.33 -4.00 -2.55
C LEU A 132 6.06 -3.15 -1.31
N VAL A 133 5.01 -3.47 -0.57
CA VAL A 133 4.66 -2.75 0.66
C VAL A 133 5.79 -2.87 1.68
N ILE A 134 6.33 -4.08 1.86
CA ILE A 134 7.43 -4.35 2.79
C ILE A 134 8.67 -3.51 2.41
N ASP A 135 9.01 -3.46 1.12
CA ASP A 135 10.15 -2.67 0.66
C ASP A 135 9.98 -1.18 0.97
N VAL A 136 8.78 -0.65 0.81
CA VAL A 136 8.50 0.75 1.12
C VAL A 136 8.54 1.00 2.63
N VAL A 137 7.90 0.13 3.41
CA VAL A 137 7.83 0.26 4.87
C VAL A 137 9.22 0.20 5.50
N ARG A 138 10.12 -0.57 4.91
CA ARG A 138 11.51 -0.68 5.39
C ARG A 138 12.20 0.69 5.48
N ASP A 139 11.84 1.60 4.60
CA ASP A 139 12.46 2.93 4.54
C ASP A 139 11.75 3.98 5.39
N PHE A 140 10.67 3.61 6.08
CA PHE A 140 9.95 4.55 6.94
C PHE A 140 10.79 4.87 8.19
N GLU A 141 10.81 6.15 8.53
CA GLU A 141 11.50 6.64 9.72
C GLU A 141 10.51 7.13 10.75
N GLY A 142 10.86 6.95 12.03
CA GLY A 142 10.06 7.47 13.12
C GLY A 142 8.77 6.70 13.41
N ILE A 143 8.64 5.49 12.88
CA ILE A 143 7.48 4.64 13.12
C ILE A 143 7.93 3.40 13.89
N ALA A 144 7.27 3.15 15.02
CA ALA A 144 7.51 1.96 15.84
C ALA A 144 6.80 0.77 15.20
N LEU A 145 7.54 -0.04 14.47
CA LEU A 145 6.97 -1.17 13.73
C LEU A 145 6.51 -2.27 14.68
N PRO A 146 5.30 -2.83 14.47
CA PRO A 146 4.86 -4.00 15.23
C PRO A 146 5.82 -5.17 15.04
N ARG A 147 5.85 -6.07 16.04
CA ARG A 147 6.76 -7.22 16.02
C ARG A 147 6.65 -8.06 14.75
N GLU A 148 5.44 -8.34 14.31
CA GLU A 148 5.21 -9.13 13.08
C GLU A 148 5.80 -8.44 11.85
N VAL A 149 5.60 -7.14 11.75
CA VAL A 149 6.13 -6.36 10.62
C VAL A 149 7.66 -6.34 10.69
N ALA A 150 8.22 -6.04 11.85
CA ALA A 150 9.67 -5.98 12.03
C ALA A 150 10.33 -7.33 11.69
N ARG A 151 9.73 -8.42 12.14
CA ARG A 151 10.23 -9.78 11.84
C ARG A 151 10.21 -10.06 10.33
N THR A 152 9.12 -9.69 9.68
CA THR A 152 8.98 -9.88 8.24
C THR A 152 10.03 -9.10 7.47
N LEU A 153 10.33 -7.87 7.90
CA LEU A 153 11.38 -7.06 7.28
C LEU A 153 12.75 -7.72 7.40
N GLU A 154 13.05 -8.31 8.56
CA GLU A 154 14.31 -9.03 8.76
C GLU A 154 14.42 -10.25 7.86
N GLU A 155 13.34 -11.02 7.74
CA GLU A 155 13.30 -12.20 6.89
C GLU A 155 13.49 -11.86 5.42
N HIS A 156 12.97 -10.73 4.96
CA HIS A 156 13.08 -10.30 3.57
C HIS A 156 14.38 -9.56 3.26
N SER A 157 15.19 -9.24 4.25
CA SER A 157 16.48 -8.57 4.03
C SER A 157 17.63 -9.57 3.79
N THR A 158 17.37 -10.83 4.03
CA THR A 158 18.32 -11.93 3.75
C THR A 158 17.91 -12.66 2.48
#